data_76754bc04f3fede76d654d9e7c5340ba
#
_entry.id   76754bc04f3fede76d654d9e7c5340ba
#
_cell.length_a   1.000
_cell.length_b   1.000
_cell.length_c   1.000
_cell.angle_alpha   90.00
_cell.angle_beta   90.00
_cell.angle_gamma   90.00
#
_symmetry.space_group_name_H-M   'P 1'
#
loop_
_entity.id
_entity.type
_entity.pdbx_description
1 polymer ?
#
loop_
_entity_poly.entity_id
_entity_poly.type
_entity_poly.pdbx_seq_one_letter_code
_entity_poly.pdbx_strand_id
1 'polypeptide(L)'
;MSNVDHAEIAKFEALAHRWWDRESEFKPLHDINPLRVNWIDERVSLAGKTVLDIGCGGGILSEAMALRGATVTAIDMGEAPLAVARLHQLESGVSVDYRQTTAEALATEMPGQFDVVTCLEMLEHVPDPSSVIRACYSLVKPGGQVFFSTINRNPKAYLFAIVGAEYLMRLLPRGTHEFKKFIRPSELGAWSRAAGLAVKDIIGLTYNPLLKHYKLSSDVDVNYMIQTLKED
;
A
#
# COMPACT_ATOMS: atom_id res chain seq x y z
N MET A 1 -11.62 -10.98 17.25
CA MET A 1 -11.23 -11.82 16.09
C MET A 1 -10.09 -11.11 15.39
N SER A 2 -9.12 -11.83 14.87
CA SER A 2 -8.00 -11.23 14.12
C SER A 2 -8.53 -10.64 12.81
N ASN A 3 -8.09 -9.42 12.43
CA ASN A 3 -8.43 -8.77 11.16
C ASN A 3 -7.52 -9.27 10.03
N VAL A 4 -7.40 -10.59 9.89
CA VAL A 4 -6.49 -11.26 8.96
C VAL A 4 -7.27 -12.26 8.11
N ASP A 5 -7.11 -12.16 6.79
CA ASP A 5 -7.61 -13.15 5.82
C ASP A 5 -6.46 -14.09 5.43
N HIS A 6 -6.40 -15.27 6.06
CA HIS A 6 -5.35 -16.26 5.81
C HIS A 6 -5.33 -16.78 4.37
N ALA A 7 -6.47 -16.77 3.67
CA ALA A 7 -6.52 -17.18 2.27
C ALA A 7 -5.85 -16.15 1.35
N GLU A 8 -6.01 -14.86 1.65
CA GLU A 8 -5.29 -13.80 0.94
C GLU A 8 -3.79 -13.88 1.18
N ILE A 9 -3.35 -14.05 2.44
CA ILE A 9 -1.92 -14.20 2.77
C ILE A 9 -1.32 -15.36 1.99
N ALA A 10 -1.96 -16.52 1.96
CA ALA A 10 -1.45 -17.71 1.26
C ALA A 10 -1.25 -17.48 -0.25
N LYS A 11 -2.08 -16.64 -0.90
CA LYS A 11 -1.89 -16.27 -2.31
C LYS A 11 -0.57 -15.53 -2.52
N PHE A 12 -0.27 -14.54 -1.68
CA PHE A 12 0.98 -13.75 -1.78
C PHE A 12 2.20 -14.57 -1.38
N GLU A 13 2.09 -15.44 -0.38
CA GLU A 13 3.18 -16.35 0.02
C GLU A 13 3.59 -17.29 -1.11
N ALA A 14 2.63 -17.83 -1.85
CA ALA A 14 2.91 -18.72 -2.99
C ALA A 14 3.74 -18.04 -4.11
N LEU A 15 3.63 -16.71 -4.23
CA LEU A 15 4.29 -15.92 -5.27
C LEU A 15 5.52 -15.17 -4.74
N ALA A 16 5.82 -15.23 -3.45
CA ALA A 16 6.81 -14.38 -2.80
C ALA A 16 8.20 -14.43 -3.47
N HIS A 17 8.64 -15.61 -3.94
CA HIS A 17 9.93 -15.82 -4.59
C HIS A 17 10.12 -15.01 -5.90
N ARG A 18 9.03 -14.46 -6.47
CA ARG A 18 9.03 -13.65 -7.69
C ARG A 18 8.85 -12.15 -7.43
N TRP A 19 8.82 -11.72 -6.17
CA TRP A 19 8.46 -10.34 -5.81
C TRP A 19 9.33 -9.29 -6.48
N TRP A 20 10.64 -9.55 -6.60
CA TRP A 20 11.60 -8.63 -7.22
C TRP A 20 11.89 -8.92 -8.70
N ASP A 21 11.28 -9.96 -9.28
CA ASP A 21 11.31 -10.21 -10.72
C ASP A 21 10.38 -9.21 -11.44
N ARG A 22 10.99 -8.25 -12.13
CA ARG A 22 10.30 -7.17 -12.83
C ARG A 22 9.49 -7.62 -14.05
N GLU A 23 9.58 -8.88 -14.44
CA GLU A 23 8.77 -9.48 -15.51
C GLU A 23 7.69 -10.42 -14.94
N SER A 24 7.57 -10.49 -13.61
CA SER A 24 6.58 -11.29 -12.90
C SER A 24 5.21 -10.59 -12.79
N GLU A 25 4.32 -11.23 -12.05
CA GLU A 25 3.01 -10.68 -11.64
C GLU A 25 3.13 -9.38 -10.85
N PHE A 26 4.28 -9.14 -10.23
CA PHE A 26 4.57 -7.91 -9.46
C PHE A 26 5.09 -6.74 -10.31
N LYS A 27 5.28 -6.95 -11.63
CA LYS A 27 5.67 -5.88 -12.56
C LYS A 27 4.86 -4.59 -12.40
N PRO A 28 3.52 -4.63 -12.29
CA PRO A 28 2.74 -3.40 -12.08
C PRO A 28 3.15 -2.63 -10.83
N LEU A 29 3.49 -3.31 -9.72
CA LEU A 29 3.94 -2.66 -8.50
C LEU A 29 5.29 -1.95 -8.70
N HIS A 30 6.22 -2.58 -9.42
CA HIS A 30 7.49 -1.97 -9.78
C HIS A 30 7.31 -0.73 -10.67
N ASP A 31 6.43 -0.82 -11.67
CA ASP A 31 6.18 0.26 -12.62
C ASP A 31 5.54 1.50 -11.95
N ILE A 32 4.63 1.29 -10.97
CA ILE A 32 3.94 2.38 -10.28
C ILE A 32 4.69 2.92 -9.06
N ASN A 33 5.63 2.15 -8.50
CA ASN A 33 6.32 2.54 -7.27
C ASN A 33 7.04 3.89 -7.35
N PRO A 34 7.76 4.25 -8.45
CA PRO A 34 8.36 5.58 -8.58
C PRO A 34 7.34 6.73 -8.49
N LEU A 35 6.15 6.54 -9.06
CA LEU A 35 5.08 7.54 -9.01
C LEU A 35 4.56 7.72 -7.58
N ARG A 36 4.35 6.61 -6.87
CA ARG A 36 3.86 6.60 -5.49
C ARG A 36 4.85 7.27 -4.55
N VAL A 37 6.08 6.80 -4.56
CA VAL A 37 7.09 7.31 -3.62
C VAL A 37 7.45 8.77 -3.91
N ASN A 38 7.47 9.23 -5.17
CA ASN A 38 7.67 10.63 -5.52
C ASN A 38 6.50 11.49 -4.99
N TRP A 39 5.25 11.04 -5.21
CA TRP A 39 4.07 11.76 -4.75
C TRP A 39 4.02 11.89 -3.22
N ILE A 40 4.48 10.87 -2.49
CA ILE A 40 4.62 10.90 -1.02
C ILE A 40 5.74 11.87 -0.63
N ASP A 41 6.92 11.74 -1.22
CA ASP A 41 8.11 12.53 -0.87
C ASP A 41 7.92 14.03 -1.11
N GLU A 42 7.26 14.41 -2.20
CA GLU A 42 6.88 15.81 -2.50
C GLU A 42 6.00 16.44 -1.40
N ARG A 43 5.25 15.63 -0.64
CA ARG A 43 4.30 16.10 0.38
C ARG A 43 4.86 16.10 1.80
N VAL A 44 5.81 15.19 2.08
CA VAL A 44 6.30 15.02 3.45
C VAL A 44 7.81 15.20 3.60
N SER A 45 8.57 15.23 2.50
CA SER A 45 10.05 15.23 2.52
C SER A 45 10.57 14.09 3.39
N LEU A 46 10.66 12.88 2.81
CA LEU A 46 10.95 11.62 3.53
C LEU A 46 12.28 11.59 4.28
N ALA A 47 13.27 12.39 3.85
CA ALA A 47 14.58 12.44 4.48
C ALA A 47 14.48 12.80 5.99
N GLY A 48 15.02 11.91 6.83
CA GLY A 48 15.01 12.06 8.29
C GLY A 48 13.67 11.74 8.97
N LYS A 49 12.65 11.31 8.22
CA LYS A 49 11.34 10.93 8.80
C LYS A 49 11.35 9.49 9.29
N THR A 50 10.58 9.24 10.37
CA THR A 50 10.20 7.89 10.78
C THR A 50 8.96 7.47 10.00
N VAL A 51 9.05 6.37 9.25
CA VAL A 51 8.00 5.90 8.35
C VAL A 51 7.57 4.49 8.72
N LEU A 52 6.27 4.23 8.72
CA LEU A 52 5.71 2.89 8.80
C LEU A 52 5.06 2.52 7.47
N ASP A 53 5.42 1.36 6.93
CA ASP A 53 4.81 0.76 5.73
C ASP A 53 3.98 -0.46 6.13
N ILE A 54 2.65 -0.38 6.00
CA ILE A 54 1.69 -1.41 6.41
C ILE A 54 1.27 -2.22 5.18
N GLY A 55 1.43 -3.55 5.25
CA GLY A 55 1.23 -4.45 4.11
C GLY A 55 2.38 -4.32 3.11
N CYS A 56 3.61 -4.30 3.61
CA CYS A 56 4.80 -4.01 2.81
C CYS A 56 5.15 -5.09 1.78
N GLY A 57 4.60 -6.30 1.93
CA GLY A 57 4.93 -7.43 1.09
C GLY A 57 6.43 -7.68 1.00
N GLY A 58 6.97 -7.78 -0.20
CA GLY A 58 8.42 -7.95 -0.45
C GLY A 58 9.25 -6.67 -0.38
N GLY A 59 8.71 -5.54 0.11
CA GLY A 59 9.48 -4.37 0.50
C GLY A 59 9.75 -3.33 -0.60
N ILE A 60 9.10 -3.39 -1.76
CA ILE A 60 9.37 -2.48 -2.91
C ILE A 60 9.22 -1.00 -2.52
N LEU A 61 8.13 -0.63 -1.82
CA LEU A 61 7.91 0.75 -1.37
C LEU A 61 8.83 1.09 -0.18
N SER A 62 8.94 0.17 0.78
CA SER A 62 9.74 0.34 1.99
C SER A 62 11.19 0.69 1.66
N GLU A 63 11.84 -0.06 0.77
CA GLU A 63 13.21 0.21 0.34
C GLU A 63 13.32 1.53 -0.44
N ALA A 64 12.34 1.85 -1.29
CA ALA A 64 12.34 3.10 -2.02
C ALA A 64 12.21 4.33 -1.10
N MET A 65 11.50 4.22 0.04
CA MET A 65 11.43 5.27 1.05
C MET A 65 12.74 5.35 1.86
N ALA A 66 13.35 4.20 2.21
CA ALA A 66 14.65 4.16 2.88
C ALA A 66 15.77 4.79 2.03
N LEU A 67 15.77 4.53 0.70
CA LEU A 67 16.69 5.18 -0.25
C LEU A 67 16.55 6.70 -0.30
N ARG A 68 15.41 7.26 0.12
CA ARG A 68 15.18 8.71 0.27
C ARG A 68 15.55 9.23 1.66
N GLY A 69 16.21 8.42 2.48
CA GLY A 69 16.69 8.82 3.79
C GLY A 69 15.66 8.73 4.91
N ALA A 70 14.57 8.01 4.71
CA ALA A 70 13.62 7.68 5.79
C ALA A 70 14.16 6.55 6.67
N THR A 71 13.83 6.59 7.97
CA THR A 71 13.96 5.43 8.86
C THR A 71 12.66 4.63 8.77
N VAL A 72 12.70 3.47 8.13
CA VAL A 72 11.51 2.70 7.78
C VAL A 72 11.34 1.48 8.69
N THR A 73 10.17 1.37 9.32
CA THR A 73 9.62 0.12 9.85
C THR A 73 8.58 -0.38 8.85
N ALA A 74 8.58 -1.67 8.53
CA ALA A 74 7.68 -2.25 7.56
C ALA A 74 7.04 -3.52 8.11
N ILE A 75 5.72 -3.64 7.98
CA ILE A 75 4.97 -4.78 8.54
C ILE A 75 4.16 -5.49 7.49
N ASP A 76 4.12 -6.81 7.61
CA ASP A 76 3.26 -7.69 6.83
C ASP A 76 2.89 -8.93 7.65
N MET A 77 1.87 -9.65 7.26
CA MET A 77 1.50 -10.93 7.89
C MET A 77 2.11 -12.13 7.18
N GLY A 78 2.51 -12.00 5.91
CA GLY A 78 3.15 -13.04 5.12
C GLY A 78 4.63 -13.19 5.50
N GLU A 79 5.01 -14.37 5.99
CA GLU A 79 6.41 -14.64 6.34
C GLU A 79 7.31 -14.73 5.10
N ALA A 80 6.82 -15.38 4.03
CA ALA A 80 7.60 -15.54 2.80
C ALA A 80 7.88 -14.20 2.08
N PRO A 81 6.92 -13.26 1.91
CA PRO A 81 7.21 -11.91 1.44
C PRO A 81 8.25 -11.18 2.29
N LEU A 82 8.12 -11.23 3.62
CA LEU A 82 9.09 -10.60 4.54
C LEU A 82 10.49 -11.22 4.44
N ALA A 83 10.59 -12.54 4.25
CA ALA A 83 11.87 -13.20 4.04
C ALA A 83 12.54 -12.71 2.75
N VAL A 84 11.77 -12.54 1.67
CA VAL A 84 12.27 -11.97 0.41
C VAL A 84 12.70 -10.52 0.59
N ALA A 85 11.92 -9.70 1.32
CA ALA A 85 12.27 -8.32 1.62
C ALA A 85 13.59 -8.22 2.41
N ARG A 86 13.77 -9.07 3.43
CA ARG A 86 15.02 -9.14 4.22
C ARG A 86 16.22 -9.57 3.39
N LEU A 87 16.04 -10.43 2.39
CA LEU A 87 17.12 -10.82 1.48
C LEU A 87 17.47 -9.68 0.52
N HIS A 88 16.46 -9.04 -0.08
CA HIS A 88 16.71 -7.99 -1.06
C HIS A 88 17.38 -6.75 -0.45
N GLN A 89 17.05 -6.38 0.79
CA GLN A 89 17.73 -5.26 1.45
C GLN A 89 19.25 -5.47 1.62
N LEU A 90 19.73 -6.74 1.67
CA LEU A 90 21.17 -7.03 1.69
C LEU A 90 21.81 -6.71 0.34
N GLU A 91 21.08 -6.88 -0.75
CA GLU A 91 21.55 -6.57 -2.11
C GLU A 91 21.50 -5.05 -2.37
N SER A 92 20.43 -4.39 -1.95
CA SER A 92 20.22 -2.94 -2.15
C SER A 92 21.04 -2.08 -1.19
N GLY A 93 21.53 -2.65 -0.09
CA GLY A 93 22.32 -1.95 0.92
C GLY A 93 21.53 -0.98 1.80
N VAL A 94 20.21 -1.00 1.75
CA VAL A 94 19.34 -0.22 2.64
C VAL A 94 19.04 -0.99 3.93
N SER A 95 18.58 -0.26 4.95
CA SER A 95 18.13 -0.85 6.22
C SER A 95 16.67 -0.53 6.45
N VAL A 96 15.84 -1.58 6.55
CA VAL A 96 14.43 -1.52 6.89
C VAL A 96 14.16 -2.50 8.04
N ASP A 97 13.39 -2.08 9.04
CA ASP A 97 12.97 -2.94 10.15
C ASP A 97 11.70 -3.72 9.76
N TYR A 98 11.88 -4.92 9.20
CA TYR A 98 10.79 -5.80 8.78
C TYR A 98 10.24 -6.63 9.93
N ARG A 99 8.93 -6.49 10.25
CA ARG A 99 8.25 -7.22 11.34
C ARG A 99 7.02 -7.97 10.84
N GLN A 100 6.82 -9.19 11.34
CA GLN A 100 5.60 -9.95 11.10
C GLN A 100 4.57 -9.59 12.19
N THR A 101 3.68 -8.67 11.91
CA THR A 101 2.64 -8.22 12.82
C THR A 101 1.50 -7.53 12.08
N THR A 102 0.35 -7.35 12.74
CA THR A 102 -0.77 -6.56 12.21
C THR A 102 -0.64 -5.09 12.60
N ALA A 103 -1.31 -4.20 11.88
CA ALA A 103 -1.37 -2.79 12.20
C ALA A 103 -1.98 -2.53 13.59
N GLU A 104 -3.01 -3.30 13.93
CA GLU A 104 -3.71 -3.19 15.21
C GLU A 104 -2.82 -3.61 16.40
N ALA A 105 -2.05 -4.68 16.25
CA ALA A 105 -1.10 -5.11 17.28
C ALA A 105 0.00 -4.06 17.46
N LEU A 106 0.60 -3.60 16.36
CA LEU A 106 1.64 -2.58 16.42
C LEU A 106 1.12 -1.26 17.02
N ALA A 107 -0.16 -0.91 16.80
CA ALA A 107 -0.77 0.29 17.36
C ALA A 107 -0.84 0.30 18.89
N THR A 108 -0.85 -0.89 19.51
CA THR A 108 -0.75 -1.03 20.97
C THR A 108 0.69 -0.89 21.49
N GLU A 109 1.67 -1.27 20.66
CA GLU A 109 3.08 -1.29 21.05
C GLU A 109 3.77 0.07 20.79
N MET A 110 3.42 0.73 19.68
CA MET A 110 4.13 1.92 19.17
C MET A 110 3.19 3.08 18.82
N PRO A 111 2.28 3.52 19.71
CA PRO A 111 1.35 4.60 19.40
C PRO A 111 2.10 5.92 19.20
N GLY A 112 1.75 6.67 18.14
CA GLY A 112 2.28 8.00 17.87
C GLY A 112 3.79 8.05 17.61
N GLN A 113 4.36 7.01 16.99
CA GLN A 113 5.81 6.94 16.75
C GLN A 113 6.23 7.38 15.33
N PHE A 114 5.30 7.43 14.37
CA PHE A 114 5.64 7.62 12.98
C PHE A 114 5.24 9.00 12.46
N ASP A 115 6.13 9.66 11.75
CA ASP A 115 5.85 10.91 11.04
C ASP A 115 4.95 10.65 9.83
N VAL A 116 5.14 9.49 9.19
CA VAL A 116 4.41 9.07 8.00
C VAL A 116 4.00 7.60 8.14
N VAL A 117 2.77 7.29 7.74
CA VAL A 117 2.28 5.91 7.61
C VAL A 117 1.82 5.70 6.18
N THR A 118 2.24 4.62 5.55
CA THR A 118 1.76 4.15 4.25
C THR A 118 1.00 2.84 4.41
N CYS A 119 -0.12 2.71 3.68
CA CYS A 119 -0.91 1.49 3.60
C CYS A 119 -1.46 1.42 2.17
N LEU A 120 -0.66 0.86 1.25
CA LEU A 120 -0.92 0.89 -0.18
C LEU A 120 -1.26 -0.51 -0.71
N GLU A 121 -2.38 -0.65 -1.44
CA GLU A 121 -2.89 -1.91 -2.02
C GLU A 121 -3.03 -3.04 -0.96
N MET A 122 -3.51 -2.71 0.22
CA MET A 122 -3.65 -3.67 1.33
C MET A 122 -5.08 -3.71 1.89
N LEU A 123 -5.78 -2.58 1.88
CA LEU A 123 -7.10 -2.46 2.51
C LEU A 123 -8.15 -3.38 1.90
N GLU A 124 -8.06 -3.71 0.62
CA GLU A 124 -8.94 -4.65 -0.09
C GLU A 124 -8.70 -6.11 0.28
N HIS A 125 -7.61 -6.42 1.00
CA HIS A 125 -7.22 -7.77 1.39
C HIS A 125 -7.54 -8.12 2.86
N VAL A 126 -8.14 -7.19 3.61
CA VAL A 126 -8.50 -7.41 5.01
C VAL A 126 -10.02 -7.46 5.23
N PRO A 127 -10.51 -8.21 6.24
CA PRO A 127 -11.93 -8.27 6.55
C PRO A 127 -12.57 -6.93 6.97
N ASP A 128 -11.85 -6.11 7.75
CA ASP A 128 -12.29 -4.78 8.21
C ASP A 128 -11.24 -3.69 7.91
N PRO A 129 -11.31 -3.04 6.74
CA PRO A 129 -10.42 -1.92 6.40
C PRO A 129 -10.49 -0.77 7.41
N SER A 130 -11.65 -0.53 8.01
CA SER A 130 -11.81 0.58 8.97
C SER A 130 -11.00 0.37 10.25
N SER A 131 -10.77 -0.89 10.65
CA SER A 131 -9.89 -1.24 11.77
C SER A 131 -8.44 -0.85 11.50
N VAL A 132 -7.94 -1.17 10.30
CA VAL A 132 -6.58 -0.79 9.88
C VAL A 132 -6.43 0.73 9.85
N ILE A 133 -7.42 1.47 9.34
CA ILE A 133 -7.38 2.93 9.29
C ILE A 133 -7.32 3.53 10.71
N ARG A 134 -8.07 2.99 11.67
CA ARG A 134 -7.97 3.39 13.09
C ARG A 134 -6.59 3.09 13.68
N ALA A 135 -6.00 1.95 13.33
CA ALA A 135 -4.63 1.61 13.73
C ALA A 135 -3.62 2.61 13.14
N CYS A 136 -3.75 2.98 11.86
CA CYS A 136 -2.92 4.02 11.24
C CYS A 136 -3.00 5.36 12.00
N TYR A 137 -4.22 5.78 12.39
CA TYR A 137 -4.41 6.98 13.21
C TYR A 137 -3.69 6.88 14.57
N SER A 138 -3.73 5.72 15.20
CA SER A 138 -3.05 5.50 16.47
C SER A 138 -1.54 5.50 16.35
N LEU A 139 -0.99 5.00 15.23
CA LEU A 139 0.44 4.88 14.97
C LEU A 139 1.10 6.18 14.55
N VAL A 140 0.37 7.02 13.81
CA VAL A 140 0.90 8.29 13.32
C VAL A 140 0.93 9.35 14.42
N LYS A 141 1.99 10.17 14.44
CA LYS A 141 2.13 11.33 15.35
C LYS A 141 1.05 12.38 15.09
N PRO A 142 0.69 13.23 16.08
CA PRO A 142 0.02 14.50 15.81
C PRO A 142 0.80 15.29 14.74
N GLY A 143 0.12 15.94 13.79
CA GLY A 143 0.73 16.58 12.63
C GLY A 143 1.32 15.62 11.58
N GLY A 144 1.31 14.33 11.81
CA GLY A 144 1.80 13.31 10.87
C GLY A 144 0.78 12.95 9.80
N GLN A 145 1.23 12.29 8.74
CA GLN A 145 0.43 12.02 7.54
C GLN A 145 0.28 10.54 7.27
N VAL A 146 -0.89 10.16 6.75
CA VAL A 146 -1.16 8.77 6.34
C VAL A 146 -1.57 8.76 4.87
N PHE A 147 -0.94 7.85 4.13
CA PHE A 147 -1.21 7.63 2.71
C PHE A 147 -1.84 6.26 2.51
N PHE A 148 -2.96 6.23 1.80
CA PHE A 148 -3.63 5.00 1.41
C PHE A 148 -3.68 4.90 -0.11
N SER A 149 -3.67 3.68 -0.65
CA SER A 149 -4.10 3.42 -2.03
C SER A 149 -4.90 2.13 -2.11
N THR A 150 -5.80 2.07 -3.07
CA THR A 150 -6.60 0.89 -3.37
C THR A 150 -7.31 1.03 -4.72
N ILE A 151 -8.03 0.00 -5.12
CA ILE A 151 -8.82 -0.04 -6.36
C ILE A 151 -10.25 0.45 -6.09
N ASN A 152 -10.74 1.34 -6.95
CA ASN A 152 -12.08 1.91 -6.83
C ASN A 152 -13.17 0.89 -7.22
N ARG A 153 -14.26 0.85 -6.46
CA ARG A 153 -15.41 -0.03 -6.73
C ARG A 153 -16.40 0.61 -7.70
N ASN A 154 -16.12 0.48 -8.99
CA ASN A 154 -17.03 0.90 -10.07
C ASN A 154 -16.89 -0.01 -11.32
N PRO A 155 -17.81 0.08 -12.31
CA PRO A 155 -17.76 -0.77 -13.50
C PRO A 155 -16.49 -0.61 -14.35
N LYS A 156 -15.89 0.60 -14.39
CA LYS A 156 -14.66 0.86 -15.13
C LYS A 156 -13.48 0.12 -14.46
N ALA A 157 -13.37 0.19 -13.13
CA ALA A 157 -12.35 -0.55 -12.38
C ALA A 157 -12.51 -2.06 -12.55
N TYR A 158 -13.75 -2.58 -12.53
CA TYR A 158 -14.01 -3.99 -12.83
C TYR A 158 -13.47 -4.39 -14.19
N LEU A 159 -13.78 -3.60 -15.22
CA LEU A 159 -13.33 -3.88 -16.59
C LEU A 159 -11.81 -3.84 -16.73
N PHE A 160 -11.14 -2.86 -16.13
CA PHE A 160 -9.70 -2.68 -16.29
C PHE A 160 -8.87 -3.55 -15.33
N ALA A 161 -9.23 -3.64 -14.05
CA ALA A 161 -8.45 -4.39 -13.06
C ALA A 161 -8.69 -5.90 -13.17
N ILE A 162 -9.93 -6.34 -13.40
CA ILE A 162 -10.26 -7.76 -13.46
C ILE A 162 -10.22 -8.25 -14.89
N VAL A 163 -11.07 -7.73 -15.77
CA VAL A 163 -11.15 -8.23 -17.14
C VAL A 163 -9.89 -7.91 -17.95
N GLY A 164 -9.37 -6.68 -17.82
CA GLY A 164 -8.18 -6.23 -18.52
C GLY A 164 -6.90 -6.90 -18.01
N ALA A 165 -6.60 -6.74 -16.71
CA ALA A 165 -5.33 -7.19 -16.14
C ALA A 165 -5.27 -8.72 -15.97
N GLU A 166 -6.35 -9.36 -15.49
CA GLU A 166 -6.32 -10.80 -15.19
C GLU A 166 -6.64 -11.69 -16.40
N TYR A 167 -7.58 -11.27 -17.27
CA TYR A 167 -8.07 -12.13 -18.36
C TYR A 167 -7.49 -11.78 -19.73
N LEU A 168 -7.40 -10.49 -20.07
CA LEU A 168 -6.99 -10.07 -21.41
C LEU A 168 -5.48 -9.91 -21.53
N MET A 169 -4.86 -9.15 -20.60
CA MET A 169 -3.42 -8.87 -20.64
C MET A 169 -2.59 -9.89 -19.85
N ARG A 170 -3.24 -10.71 -19.01
CA ARG A 170 -2.60 -11.71 -18.14
C ARG A 170 -1.43 -11.15 -17.31
N LEU A 171 -1.56 -9.89 -16.90
CA LEU A 171 -0.57 -9.22 -16.05
C LEU A 171 -0.63 -9.73 -14.60
N LEU A 172 -1.79 -10.22 -14.18
CA LEU A 172 -2.06 -10.75 -12.84
C LEU A 172 -2.71 -12.14 -12.93
N PRO A 173 -2.50 -13.03 -11.94
CA PRO A 173 -3.22 -14.28 -11.84
C PRO A 173 -4.74 -14.06 -11.75
N ARG A 174 -5.52 -15.01 -12.29
CA ARG A 174 -7.00 -14.96 -12.18
C ARG A 174 -7.42 -15.07 -10.72
N GLY A 175 -8.37 -14.24 -10.30
CA GLY A 175 -8.88 -14.22 -8.92
C GLY A 175 -7.98 -13.47 -7.94
N THR A 176 -7.04 -12.66 -8.43
CA THR A 176 -6.26 -11.74 -7.59
C THR A 176 -7.17 -10.72 -6.93
N HIS A 177 -8.22 -10.26 -7.63
CA HIS A 177 -9.11 -9.22 -7.14
C HIS A 177 -10.57 -9.69 -7.06
N GLU A 178 -11.21 -9.39 -5.95
CA GLU A 178 -12.64 -9.54 -5.74
C GLU A 178 -13.33 -8.17 -5.78
N PHE A 179 -14.15 -7.91 -6.78
CA PHE A 179 -14.84 -6.62 -6.96
C PHE A 179 -15.56 -6.12 -5.70
N LYS A 180 -16.09 -7.03 -4.89
CA LYS A 180 -16.80 -6.68 -3.64
C LYS A 180 -15.87 -6.07 -2.58
N LYS A 181 -14.59 -6.39 -2.63
CA LYS A 181 -13.55 -5.89 -1.72
C LYS A 181 -12.97 -4.54 -2.17
N PHE A 182 -13.25 -4.08 -3.40
CA PHE A 182 -12.83 -2.76 -3.86
C PHE A 182 -13.48 -1.65 -3.03
N ILE A 183 -12.78 -0.53 -2.86
CA ILE A 183 -13.15 0.54 -1.93
C ILE A 183 -13.37 1.84 -2.71
N ARG A 184 -14.54 2.46 -2.57
CA ARG A 184 -14.79 3.76 -3.20
C ARG A 184 -14.02 4.87 -2.48
N PRO A 185 -13.56 5.91 -3.20
CA PRO A 185 -12.93 7.08 -2.58
C PRO A 185 -13.79 7.71 -1.47
N SER A 186 -15.12 7.72 -1.64
CA SER A 186 -16.05 8.24 -0.64
C SER A 186 -16.09 7.40 0.64
N GLU A 187 -15.97 6.07 0.53
CA GLU A 187 -15.94 5.15 1.67
C GLU A 187 -14.63 5.30 2.44
N LEU A 188 -13.49 5.27 1.73
CA LEU A 188 -12.17 5.45 2.33
C LEU A 188 -12.06 6.81 3.03
N GLY A 189 -12.54 7.89 2.38
CA GLY A 189 -12.59 9.21 2.98
C GLY A 189 -13.51 9.31 4.19
N ALA A 190 -14.64 8.59 4.19
CA ALA A 190 -15.55 8.54 5.34
C ALA A 190 -14.90 7.79 6.53
N TRP A 191 -14.28 6.64 6.29
CA TRP A 191 -13.56 5.88 7.33
C TRP A 191 -12.37 6.66 7.88
N SER A 192 -11.62 7.36 7.03
CA SER A 192 -10.50 8.22 7.45
C SER A 192 -10.99 9.32 8.40
N ARG A 193 -12.02 10.06 8.03
CA ARG A 193 -12.62 11.11 8.89
C ARG A 193 -13.21 10.53 10.19
N ALA A 194 -13.85 9.37 10.13
CA ALA A 194 -14.36 8.72 11.33
C ALA A 194 -13.26 8.28 12.30
N ALA A 195 -12.06 7.99 11.78
CA ALA A 195 -10.88 7.70 12.59
C ALA A 195 -10.14 8.95 13.10
N GLY A 196 -10.53 10.16 12.67
CA GLY A 196 -9.86 11.42 13.06
C GLY A 196 -8.79 11.89 12.07
N LEU A 197 -8.74 11.31 10.86
CA LEU A 197 -7.82 11.71 9.80
C LEU A 197 -8.50 12.69 8.83
N ALA A 198 -7.97 13.89 8.70
CA ALA A 198 -8.44 14.88 7.73
C ALA A 198 -7.91 14.56 6.33
N VAL A 199 -8.82 14.36 5.36
CA VAL A 199 -8.45 14.15 3.95
C VAL A 199 -7.91 15.45 3.36
N LYS A 200 -6.69 15.42 2.80
CA LYS A 200 -6.02 16.59 2.23
C LYS A 200 -5.96 16.57 0.71
N ASP A 201 -5.70 15.41 0.12
CA ASP A 201 -5.56 15.28 -1.35
C ASP A 201 -5.96 13.88 -1.82
N ILE A 202 -6.35 13.78 -3.09
CA ILE A 202 -6.65 12.51 -3.76
C ILE A 202 -6.14 12.57 -5.19
N ILE A 203 -5.48 11.50 -5.65
CA ILE A 203 -4.95 11.39 -7.00
C ILE A 203 -5.17 9.99 -7.55
N GLY A 204 -5.45 9.89 -8.86
CA GLY A 204 -5.59 8.62 -9.55
C GLY A 204 -4.28 8.14 -10.17
N LEU A 205 -4.16 6.83 -10.27
CA LEU A 205 -3.14 6.14 -11.06
C LEU A 205 -3.81 5.58 -12.31
N THR A 206 -3.44 6.08 -13.48
CA THR A 206 -4.01 5.66 -14.76
C THR A 206 -2.96 4.96 -15.60
N TYR A 207 -3.38 3.87 -16.27
CA TYR A 207 -2.55 3.10 -17.19
C TYR A 207 -2.97 3.37 -18.64
N ASN A 208 -2.01 3.68 -19.51
CA ASN A 208 -2.22 3.77 -20.95
C ASN A 208 -1.74 2.48 -21.61
N PRO A 209 -2.64 1.62 -22.12
CA PRO A 209 -2.27 0.32 -22.69
C PRO A 209 -1.50 0.43 -24.01
N LEU A 210 -1.66 1.53 -24.77
CA LEU A 210 -0.94 1.74 -26.02
C LEU A 210 0.52 2.09 -25.78
N LEU A 211 0.77 2.95 -24.77
CA LEU A 211 2.13 3.39 -24.40
C LEU A 211 2.75 2.50 -23.31
N LYS A 212 2.00 1.56 -22.77
CA LYS A 212 2.40 0.70 -21.61
C LYS A 212 2.98 1.53 -20.45
N HIS A 213 2.32 2.65 -20.13
CA HIS A 213 2.83 3.65 -19.19
C HIS A 213 1.76 4.02 -18.15
N TYR A 214 2.20 4.10 -16.89
CA TYR A 214 1.42 4.62 -15.77
C TYR A 214 1.69 6.12 -15.57
N LYS A 215 0.68 6.85 -15.13
CA LYS A 215 0.81 8.26 -14.72
C LYS A 215 -0.14 8.61 -13.59
N LEU A 216 0.22 9.62 -12.81
CA LEU A 216 -0.70 10.27 -11.88
C LEU A 216 -1.64 11.21 -12.66
N SER A 217 -2.90 11.25 -12.26
CA SER A 217 -3.94 12.08 -12.90
C SER A 217 -5.08 12.36 -11.93
N SER A 218 -5.97 13.27 -12.27
CA SER A 218 -7.22 13.51 -11.52
C SER A 218 -8.27 12.41 -11.70
N ASP A 219 -8.06 11.46 -12.61
CA ASP A 219 -8.98 10.33 -12.83
C ASP A 219 -8.75 9.25 -11.77
N VAL A 220 -9.63 9.20 -10.79
CA VAL A 220 -9.63 8.23 -9.66
C VAL A 220 -10.51 7.01 -9.92
N ASP A 221 -10.94 6.78 -11.16
CA ASP A 221 -11.93 5.75 -11.46
C ASP A 221 -11.40 4.31 -11.31
N VAL A 222 -10.10 4.05 -11.48
CA VAL A 222 -9.56 2.69 -11.41
C VAL A 222 -8.75 2.47 -10.13
N ASN A 223 -7.59 3.07 -10.04
CA ASN A 223 -6.73 3.03 -8.86
C ASN A 223 -6.48 4.47 -8.38
N TYR A 224 -6.43 4.67 -7.09
CA TYR A 224 -6.24 6.00 -6.51
C TYR A 224 -5.42 5.95 -5.22
N MET A 225 -4.81 7.08 -4.89
CA MET A 225 -4.14 7.34 -3.64
C MET A 225 -4.83 8.49 -2.92
N ILE A 226 -4.87 8.43 -1.59
CA ILE A 226 -5.41 9.47 -0.73
C ILE A 226 -4.37 9.87 0.32
N GLN A 227 -4.18 11.16 0.50
CA GLN A 227 -3.37 11.75 1.56
C GLN A 227 -4.28 12.22 2.68
N THR A 228 -3.94 11.84 3.91
CA THR A 228 -4.65 12.26 5.12
C THR A 228 -3.68 12.82 6.14
N LEU A 229 -4.18 13.64 7.04
CA LEU A 229 -3.42 14.28 8.12
C LEU A 229 -4.09 13.99 9.46
N LYS A 230 -3.33 13.61 10.46
CA LYS A 230 -3.75 13.65 11.86
C LYS A 230 -3.50 15.07 12.37
N GLU A 231 -4.59 15.80 12.61
CA GLU A 231 -4.51 17.14 13.17
C GLU A 231 -4.02 17.09 14.64
N ASP A 232 -3.40 18.18 15.11
CA ASP A 232 -2.85 18.30 16.48
C ASP A 232 -3.94 18.24 17.56
#